data_3cddbad004d616972a5d3a77ec5a6716
#
_entry.id   3cddbad004d616972a5d3a77ec5a6716
#
_cell.length_a   1.000
_cell.length_b   1.000
_cell.length_c   1.000
_cell.angle_alpha   90.00
_cell.angle_beta   90.00
_cell.angle_gamma   90.00
#
_symmetry.space_group_name_H-M   'P 1'
#
loop_
_entity.id
_entity.type
_entity.pdbx_description
1 polymer ?
#
loop_
_entity_poly.entity_id
_entity_poly.type
_entity_poly.pdbx_seq_one_letter_code
_entity_poly.pdbx_strand_id
1 'polypeptide(L)'
;PYLSESRVGQRPEKIEDVLAVGNMVRVVRQDDGALRMLQVPDASAALVSLDAGDGAIISIVGGMGFELSKFNRATQAMRQPGSSFKPFVYGAALQAGFTAASLINDAPVVLEDQSVEDIWRPENDSGKFHGPTRLRWALTKSRNLVSIRLLQRLGTPQLIDYLDTLGFDTSDFAPDLSLALGTHAMSPLDIATGYAILANGGYRVEPYLIGRVEDLDGNVLYEAEPATVCYRCEEGQDTATEEELSMAEILAGAGIGDLPPAPRVMDERVNFILDSMLKDVITRGTATRARTLERGDIAGKTGTTNGPMDAWFSGYNPGIVTTAWVGFDNYTPLGRREFGGTAALPIWIDFMREALAGVPEVERPLPAGVVNVRIDPDSGQLAYSGQPDAIFEYFREEYVPQASDRGDGLPVRDPAIDDLVGDLF
;
A
#
# COMPACT_ATOMS: atom_id res chain seq x y z
N PRO A 1 -28.36 7.02 -5.45
CA PRO A 1 -28.89 5.94 -4.62
C PRO A 1 -29.15 6.41 -3.21
N TYR A 2 -30.30 6.02 -2.64
CA TYR A 2 -30.69 6.34 -1.28
C TYR A 2 -29.78 5.58 -0.29
N LEU A 3 -29.06 6.30 0.56
CA LEU A 3 -28.02 5.70 1.41
C LEU A 3 -28.59 5.01 2.66
N SER A 4 -29.42 5.67 3.44
CA SER A 4 -30.17 5.08 4.55
C SER A 4 -31.09 6.13 5.19
N GLU A 5 -32.15 5.66 5.82
CA GLU A 5 -33.12 6.51 6.53
C GLU A 5 -32.52 7.27 7.71
N SER A 6 -31.54 6.68 8.40
CA SER A 6 -30.84 7.31 9.52
C SER A 6 -29.91 8.47 9.14
N ARG A 7 -29.58 8.63 7.83
CA ARG A 7 -28.69 9.68 7.34
C ARG A 7 -29.40 10.80 6.60
N VAL A 8 -30.43 10.45 5.82
CA VAL A 8 -31.04 11.38 4.86
C VAL A 8 -32.55 11.49 5.07
N GLY A 9 -33.10 10.92 6.13
CA GLY A 9 -34.54 10.90 6.41
C GLY A 9 -35.27 9.82 5.61
N GLN A 10 -36.59 9.94 5.51
CA GLN A 10 -37.42 8.98 4.80
C GLN A 10 -37.04 8.90 3.32
N ARG A 11 -37.16 7.69 2.76
CA ARG A 11 -36.94 7.50 1.34
C ARG A 11 -37.93 8.31 0.51
N PRO A 12 -37.46 9.17 -0.43
CA PRO A 12 -38.34 9.89 -1.32
C PRO A 12 -39.17 8.93 -2.17
N GLU A 13 -40.46 9.17 -2.28
CA GLU A 13 -41.40 8.38 -3.10
C GLU A 13 -41.71 9.06 -4.43
N LYS A 14 -41.62 10.38 -4.47
CA LYS A 14 -41.93 11.22 -5.63
C LYS A 14 -40.94 12.35 -5.77
N ILE A 15 -40.89 12.97 -6.94
CA ILE A 15 -39.94 14.04 -7.29
C ILE A 15 -40.10 15.24 -6.34
N GLU A 16 -41.32 15.58 -5.97
CA GLU A 16 -41.63 16.72 -5.11
C GLU A 16 -41.06 16.57 -3.70
N ASP A 17 -40.74 15.35 -3.26
CA ASP A 17 -40.09 15.11 -1.98
C ASP A 17 -38.60 15.56 -1.97
N VAL A 18 -38.04 15.80 -3.17
CA VAL A 18 -36.60 16.14 -3.36
C VAL A 18 -36.45 17.50 -4.04
N LEU A 19 -37.33 17.86 -4.97
CA LEU A 19 -37.23 19.03 -5.82
C LEU A 19 -38.47 19.88 -5.77
N ALA A 20 -38.29 21.18 -5.77
CA ALA A 20 -39.33 22.15 -5.97
C ALA A 20 -39.24 22.80 -7.36
N VAL A 21 -40.37 23.24 -7.89
CA VAL A 21 -40.42 24.02 -9.14
C VAL A 21 -39.55 25.27 -8.99
N GLY A 22 -38.61 25.45 -9.94
CA GLY A 22 -37.63 26.55 -9.92
C GLY A 22 -36.24 26.11 -9.40
N ASN A 23 -36.09 24.87 -8.88
CA ASN A 23 -34.77 24.36 -8.52
C ASN A 23 -33.92 24.12 -9.78
N MET A 24 -32.67 24.57 -9.75
CA MET A 24 -31.65 24.25 -10.75
C MET A 24 -31.00 22.93 -10.35
N VAL A 25 -31.01 21.94 -11.23
CA VAL A 25 -30.44 20.62 -10.98
C VAL A 25 -29.44 20.24 -12.06
N ARG A 26 -28.44 19.43 -11.68
CA ARG A 26 -27.51 18.80 -12.62
C ARG A 26 -28.08 17.46 -13.06
N VAL A 27 -28.03 17.19 -14.34
CA VAL A 27 -28.48 15.91 -14.88
C VAL A 27 -27.45 15.37 -15.88
N VAL A 28 -27.35 14.05 -15.96
CA VAL A 28 -26.64 13.35 -17.03
C VAL A 28 -27.66 12.58 -17.86
N ARG A 29 -27.48 12.59 -19.17
CA ARG A 29 -28.26 11.76 -20.08
C ARG A 29 -27.60 10.38 -20.12
N GLN A 30 -28.38 9.35 -19.84
CA GLN A 30 -27.96 7.96 -19.95
C GLN A 30 -28.08 7.47 -21.41
N ASP A 31 -27.47 6.32 -21.71
CA ASP A 31 -27.47 5.73 -23.07
C ASP A 31 -28.87 5.40 -23.58
N ASP A 32 -29.80 5.08 -22.68
CA ASP A 32 -31.22 4.86 -22.96
C ASP A 32 -32.02 6.16 -23.16
N GLY A 33 -31.37 7.34 -23.08
CA GLY A 33 -31.95 8.65 -23.18
C GLY A 33 -32.59 9.19 -21.90
N ALA A 34 -32.65 8.41 -20.81
CA ALA A 34 -33.16 8.84 -19.52
C ALA A 34 -32.27 9.92 -18.88
N LEU A 35 -32.86 10.85 -18.16
CA LEU A 35 -32.14 11.86 -17.40
C LEU A 35 -31.96 11.38 -15.95
N ARG A 36 -30.71 11.24 -15.54
CA ARG A 36 -30.37 10.95 -14.14
C ARG A 36 -29.91 12.22 -13.45
N MET A 37 -30.56 12.55 -12.33
CA MET A 37 -30.12 13.65 -11.48
C MET A 37 -28.78 13.32 -10.85
N LEU A 38 -27.88 14.30 -10.88
CA LEU A 38 -26.58 14.26 -10.21
C LEU A 38 -26.56 15.31 -9.10
N GLN A 39 -25.92 14.96 -8.01
CA GLN A 39 -25.56 15.89 -6.96
C GLN A 39 -24.03 15.96 -6.88
N VAL A 40 -23.48 17.17 -6.73
CA VAL A 40 -22.05 17.31 -6.38
C VAL A 40 -21.87 16.74 -4.97
N PRO A 41 -21.07 15.70 -4.78
CA PRO A 41 -20.87 15.15 -3.45
C PRO A 41 -20.06 16.13 -2.60
N ASP A 42 -20.32 16.16 -1.29
CA ASP A 42 -19.48 16.88 -0.33
C ASP A 42 -18.12 16.16 -0.12
N ALA A 43 -18.12 14.83 -0.28
CA ALA A 43 -16.90 14.05 -0.25
C ALA A 43 -16.07 14.31 -1.52
N SER A 44 -14.76 14.41 -1.34
CA SER A 44 -13.79 14.56 -2.41
C SER A 44 -13.00 13.27 -2.60
N ALA A 45 -12.39 13.14 -3.77
CA ALA A 45 -11.47 12.05 -4.09
C ALA A 45 -10.24 12.59 -4.83
N ALA A 46 -9.15 11.85 -4.71
CA ALA A 46 -7.95 12.06 -5.50
C ALA A 46 -7.43 10.73 -6.02
N LEU A 47 -6.76 10.79 -7.17
CA LEU A 47 -6.04 9.67 -7.76
C LEU A 47 -4.70 10.17 -8.30
N VAL A 48 -3.65 9.42 -8.02
CA VAL A 48 -2.32 9.60 -8.61
C VAL A 48 -1.88 8.27 -9.20
N SER A 49 -1.39 8.29 -10.42
CA SER A 49 -0.76 7.15 -11.06
C SER A 49 0.60 7.52 -11.62
N LEU A 50 1.61 6.69 -11.35
CA LEU A 50 3.00 6.87 -11.75
C LEU A 50 3.45 5.69 -12.59
N ASP A 51 4.34 5.95 -13.56
CA ASP A 51 5.20 4.94 -14.11
C ASP A 51 6.21 4.49 -13.04
N ALA A 52 6.29 3.19 -12.81
CA ALA A 52 7.19 2.65 -11.79
C ALA A 52 8.66 2.65 -12.22
N GLY A 53 8.93 2.76 -13.53
CA GLY A 53 10.27 2.71 -14.10
C GLY A 53 11.04 4.03 -13.99
N ASP A 54 10.34 5.18 -14.07
CA ASP A 54 11.01 6.48 -14.10
C ASP A 54 10.30 7.57 -13.27
N GLY A 55 9.13 7.28 -12.69
CA GLY A 55 8.36 8.24 -11.90
C GLY A 55 7.47 9.19 -12.70
N ALA A 56 7.33 9.02 -14.03
CA ALA A 56 6.44 9.85 -14.83
C ALA A 56 5.00 9.81 -14.27
N ILE A 57 4.39 10.98 -14.09
CA ILE A 57 2.99 11.06 -13.67
C ILE A 57 2.10 10.71 -14.87
N ILE A 58 1.53 9.50 -14.86
CA ILE A 58 0.61 9.01 -15.89
C ILE A 58 -0.76 9.69 -15.76
N SER A 59 -1.23 9.85 -14.52
CA SER A 59 -2.52 10.48 -14.24
C SER A 59 -2.49 11.14 -12.87
N ILE A 60 -3.09 12.33 -12.79
CA ILE A 60 -3.26 13.06 -11.54
C ILE A 60 -4.62 13.76 -11.53
N VAL A 61 -5.46 13.39 -10.56
CA VAL A 61 -6.79 13.95 -10.37
C VAL A 61 -6.95 14.34 -8.91
N GLY A 62 -7.03 15.64 -8.63
CA GLY A 62 -7.13 16.17 -7.26
C GLY A 62 -8.52 16.66 -6.86
N GLY A 63 -9.55 16.36 -7.65
CA GLY A 63 -10.93 16.77 -7.40
C GLY A 63 -11.79 16.72 -8.65
N MET A 64 -13.06 17.13 -8.52
CA MET A 64 -14.05 17.07 -9.61
C MET A 64 -13.84 18.10 -10.73
N GLY A 65 -13.01 19.10 -10.53
CA GLY A 65 -12.72 20.14 -11.51
C GLY A 65 -12.22 21.43 -10.87
N PHE A 66 -11.35 22.14 -11.59
CA PHE A 66 -10.70 23.37 -11.14
C PHE A 66 -11.70 24.49 -10.79
N GLU A 67 -12.81 24.60 -11.53
CA GLU A 67 -13.85 25.59 -11.31
C GLU A 67 -14.62 25.38 -10.00
N LEU A 68 -14.64 24.15 -9.49
CA LEU A 68 -15.29 23.82 -8.22
C LEU A 68 -14.34 24.00 -7.03
N SER A 69 -13.08 23.64 -7.21
CA SER A 69 -12.04 23.79 -6.19
C SER A 69 -10.67 23.85 -6.87
N LYS A 70 -9.88 24.88 -6.52
CA LYS A 70 -8.49 25.02 -6.97
C LYS A 70 -7.52 24.18 -6.14
N PHE A 71 -7.98 23.63 -5.02
CA PHE A 71 -7.19 22.79 -4.13
C PHE A 71 -7.00 21.41 -4.76
N ASN A 72 -5.76 21.13 -5.18
CA ASN A 72 -5.39 19.83 -5.75
C ASN A 72 -5.09 18.83 -4.62
N ARG A 73 -6.06 17.98 -4.32
CA ARG A 73 -5.93 17.01 -3.21
C ARG A 73 -4.90 15.93 -3.46
N ALA A 74 -4.53 15.70 -4.70
CA ALA A 74 -3.50 14.72 -5.04
C ALA A 74 -2.10 15.13 -4.53
N THR A 75 -1.84 16.45 -4.44
CA THR A 75 -0.53 17.01 -4.09
C THR A 75 -0.53 17.89 -2.84
N GLN A 76 -1.71 18.40 -2.42
CA GLN A 76 -1.81 19.39 -1.35
C GLN A 76 -2.56 18.88 -0.12
N ALA A 77 -3.39 17.84 -0.25
CA ALA A 77 -4.12 17.30 0.88
C ALA A 77 -3.21 16.39 1.73
N MET A 78 -2.74 16.93 2.84
CA MET A 78 -1.99 16.17 3.85
C MET A 78 -2.98 15.38 4.71
N ARG A 79 -3.07 14.07 4.48
CA ARG A 79 -4.05 13.17 5.10
C ARG A 79 -3.37 11.93 5.65
N GLN A 80 -3.88 11.41 6.76
CA GLN A 80 -3.34 10.18 7.35
C GLN A 80 -3.59 8.98 6.43
N PRO A 81 -2.55 8.28 5.93
CA PRO A 81 -2.72 7.13 5.04
C PRO A 81 -3.30 5.91 5.76
N GLY A 82 -3.30 5.92 7.09
CA GLY A 82 -3.78 4.79 7.86
C GLY A 82 -3.03 3.51 7.50
N SER A 83 -3.75 2.41 7.40
CA SER A 83 -3.15 1.09 7.09
C SER A 83 -2.47 1.00 5.71
N SER A 84 -2.59 1.99 4.80
CA SER A 84 -1.79 2.04 3.56
C SER A 84 -0.30 2.26 3.84
N PHE A 85 0.05 2.75 5.04
CA PHE A 85 1.42 2.94 5.48
C PHE A 85 2.10 1.63 5.97
N LYS A 86 1.33 0.62 6.35
CA LYS A 86 1.87 -0.64 6.92
C LYS A 86 2.92 -1.35 6.06
N PRO A 87 2.87 -1.37 4.71
CA PRO A 87 3.92 -2.00 3.92
C PRO A 87 5.32 -1.47 4.25
N PHE A 88 5.48 -0.20 4.54
CA PHE A 88 6.78 0.39 4.91
C PHE A 88 7.25 -0.08 6.29
N VAL A 89 6.35 -0.19 7.27
CA VAL A 89 6.65 -0.77 8.59
C VAL A 89 7.08 -2.23 8.48
N TYR A 90 6.39 -3.01 7.66
CA TYR A 90 6.72 -4.41 7.42
C TYR A 90 8.00 -4.58 6.59
N GLY A 91 8.26 -3.68 5.63
CA GLY A 91 9.52 -3.61 4.90
C GLY A 91 10.71 -3.37 5.82
N ALA A 92 10.61 -2.38 6.72
CA ALA A 92 11.62 -2.11 7.74
C ALA A 92 11.88 -3.33 8.64
N ALA A 93 10.81 -4.01 9.06
CA ALA A 93 10.94 -5.21 9.87
C ALA A 93 11.62 -6.37 9.12
N LEU A 94 11.22 -6.63 7.86
CA LEU A 94 11.86 -7.63 7.01
C LEU A 94 13.35 -7.29 6.79
N GLN A 95 13.69 -6.02 6.58
CA GLN A 95 15.07 -5.55 6.48
C GLN A 95 15.86 -5.84 7.75
N ALA A 96 15.25 -5.65 8.93
CA ALA A 96 15.84 -5.90 10.24
C ALA A 96 15.91 -7.38 10.62
N GLY A 97 15.50 -8.33 9.75
CA GLY A 97 15.63 -9.77 9.99
C GLY A 97 14.35 -10.47 10.45
N PHE A 98 13.24 -9.76 10.63
CA PHE A 98 11.95 -10.44 10.74
C PHE A 98 11.62 -11.17 9.46
N THR A 99 10.80 -12.21 9.56
CA THR A 99 10.37 -13.01 8.40
C THR A 99 8.86 -12.94 8.22
N ALA A 100 8.35 -13.29 7.06
CA ALA A 100 6.90 -13.41 6.82
C ALA A 100 6.23 -14.44 7.76
N ALA A 101 7.01 -15.40 8.28
CA ALA A 101 6.59 -16.39 9.25
C ALA A 101 6.72 -15.96 10.72
N SER A 102 7.42 -14.86 11.02
CA SER A 102 7.59 -14.38 12.41
C SER A 102 6.24 -14.19 13.10
N LEU A 103 6.12 -14.72 14.31
CA LEU A 103 4.91 -14.63 15.12
C LEU A 103 4.92 -13.39 16.00
N ILE A 104 3.86 -12.60 15.92
CA ILE A 104 3.58 -11.49 16.83
C ILE A 104 2.19 -11.68 17.43
N ASN A 105 2.04 -11.45 18.71
CA ASN A 105 0.80 -11.67 19.42
C ASN A 105 -0.25 -10.59 19.08
N ASP A 106 -1.37 -10.99 18.48
CA ASP A 106 -2.56 -10.14 18.27
C ASP A 106 -3.43 -10.14 19.53
N ALA A 107 -3.02 -9.37 20.53
CA ALA A 107 -3.64 -9.25 21.83
C ALA A 107 -3.75 -7.76 22.24
N PRO A 108 -4.57 -7.40 23.25
CA PRO A 108 -4.71 -6.03 23.71
C PRO A 108 -3.37 -5.39 24.05
N VAL A 109 -3.18 -4.15 23.63
CA VAL A 109 -2.04 -3.30 23.98
C VAL A 109 -2.58 -2.14 24.79
N VAL A 110 -1.98 -1.91 25.94
CA VAL A 110 -2.24 -0.73 26.77
C VAL A 110 -0.91 -0.01 26.89
N LEU A 111 -0.83 1.21 26.39
CA LEU A 111 0.35 2.04 26.48
C LEU A 111 0.01 3.25 27.34
N GLU A 112 0.77 3.43 28.43
CA GLU A 112 0.72 4.63 29.22
C GLU A 112 1.53 5.70 28.49
N ASP A 113 0.85 6.68 27.90
CA ASP A 113 1.52 7.87 27.40
C ASP A 113 1.77 8.81 28.57
N GLN A 114 3.02 8.95 29.00
CA GLN A 114 3.41 9.84 30.10
C GLN A 114 3.19 11.33 29.77
N SER A 115 2.89 11.67 28.53
CA SER A 115 2.68 13.04 28.05
C SER A 115 1.22 13.47 28.01
N VAL A 116 0.26 12.54 28.12
CA VAL A 116 -1.19 12.80 28.04
C VAL A 116 -1.90 12.05 29.17
N GLU A 117 -2.89 12.67 29.82
CA GLU A 117 -3.73 12.01 30.85
C GLU A 117 -4.57 10.82 30.31
N ASP A 118 -4.50 10.53 28.99
CA ASP A 118 -5.28 9.49 28.34
C ASP A 118 -4.42 8.23 28.04
N ILE A 119 -4.95 7.10 28.45
CA ILE A 119 -4.39 5.79 28.14
C ILE A 119 -4.75 5.42 26.70
N TRP A 120 -3.76 5.30 25.82
CA TRP A 120 -3.99 4.86 24.45
C TRP A 120 -4.29 3.35 24.40
N ARG A 121 -5.47 2.99 23.92
CA ARG A 121 -5.97 1.61 23.79
C ARG A 121 -6.35 1.30 22.36
N PRO A 122 -5.37 1.05 21.48
CA PRO A 122 -5.66 0.68 20.10
C PRO A 122 -6.38 -0.65 20.00
N GLU A 123 -7.24 -0.78 18.99
CA GLU A 123 -7.98 -2.01 18.70
C GLU A 123 -7.80 -2.42 17.23
N ASN A 124 -8.07 -3.69 16.94
CA ASN A 124 -8.29 -4.11 15.56
C ASN A 124 -9.65 -3.62 15.07
N ASP A 125 -9.78 -3.27 13.79
CA ASP A 125 -11.06 -2.83 13.19
C ASP A 125 -12.20 -3.86 13.39
N SER A 126 -11.86 -5.13 13.56
CA SER A 126 -12.80 -6.20 13.85
C SER A 126 -13.23 -6.28 15.32
N GLY A 127 -12.60 -5.55 16.23
CA GLY A 127 -12.75 -5.68 17.67
C GLY A 127 -12.33 -7.04 18.25
N LYS A 128 -11.64 -7.90 17.46
CA LYS A 128 -11.26 -9.26 17.86
C LYS A 128 -9.74 -9.40 17.96
N PHE A 129 -9.31 -10.31 18.83
CA PHE A 129 -7.93 -10.72 19.03
C PHE A 129 -7.74 -12.13 18.50
N HIS A 130 -6.56 -12.41 17.95
CA HIS A 130 -6.29 -13.70 17.29
C HIS A 130 -5.08 -14.46 17.88
N GLY A 131 -4.42 -13.91 18.91
CA GLY A 131 -3.23 -14.52 19.51
C GLY A 131 -2.02 -14.46 18.58
N PRO A 132 -1.08 -15.42 18.71
CA PRO A 132 0.11 -15.48 17.87
C PRO A 132 -0.26 -15.50 16.39
N THR A 133 0.22 -14.50 15.65
CA THR A 133 -0.18 -14.26 14.26
C THR A 133 1.07 -14.02 13.41
N ARG A 134 1.23 -14.77 12.30
CA ARG A 134 2.34 -14.58 11.36
C ARG A 134 2.26 -13.22 10.69
N LEU A 135 3.42 -12.59 10.44
CA LEU A 135 3.48 -11.26 9.83
C LEU A 135 2.76 -11.22 8.47
N ARG A 136 2.92 -12.23 7.61
CA ARG A 136 2.15 -12.33 6.35
C ARG A 136 0.65 -12.19 6.59
N TRP A 137 0.12 -12.99 7.52
CA TRP A 137 -1.32 -12.97 7.80
C TRP A 137 -1.79 -11.67 8.45
N ALA A 138 -0.94 -11.08 9.30
CA ALA A 138 -1.21 -9.80 9.93
C ALA A 138 -1.30 -8.66 8.91
N LEU A 139 -0.38 -8.59 7.93
CA LEU A 139 -0.44 -7.62 6.83
C LEU A 139 -1.66 -7.87 5.92
N THR A 140 -1.89 -9.13 5.54
CA THR A 140 -3.03 -9.56 4.72
C THR A 140 -4.37 -9.13 5.31
N LYS A 141 -4.53 -9.28 6.63
CA LYS A 141 -5.76 -8.91 7.37
C LYS A 141 -5.69 -7.53 8.00
N SER A 142 -4.60 -6.80 7.78
CA SER A 142 -4.40 -5.43 8.30
C SER A 142 -4.52 -5.31 9.82
N ARG A 143 -3.93 -6.26 10.60
CA ARG A 143 -4.02 -6.29 12.06
C ARG A 143 -3.29 -5.11 12.69
N ASN A 144 -4.00 -4.27 13.44
CA ASN A 144 -3.45 -3.08 14.06
C ASN A 144 -2.48 -3.43 15.20
N LEU A 145 -2.90 -4.32 16.10
CA LEU A 145 -2.14 -4.66 17.30
C LEU A 145 -0.83 -5.38 16.97
N VAL A 146 -0.83 -6.23 15.93
CA VAL A 146 0.40 -6.85 15.43
C VAL A 146 1.35 -5.80 14.88
N SER A 147 0.86 -4.83 14.11
CA SER A 147 1.70 -3.77 13.52
C SER A 147 2.32 -2.88 14.61
N ILE A 148 1.56 -2.54 15.66
CA ILE A 148 2.06 -1.76 16.80
C ILE A 148 3.15 -2.53 17.54
N ARG A 149 2.91 -3.81 17.88
CA ARG A 149 3.93 -4.64 18.54
C ARG A 149 5.15 -4.91 17.66
N LEU A 150 4.94 -5.00 16.35
CA LEU A 150 6.06 -5.11 15.41
C LEU A 150 6.95 -3.87 15.49
N LEU A 151 6.34 -2.66 15.44
CA LEU A 151 7.08 -1.41 15.58
C LEU A 151 7.71 -1.26 16.96
N GLN A 152 7.03 -1.71 18.02
CA GLN A 152 7.60 -1.71 19.38
C GLN A 152 8.88 -2.56 19.46
N ARG A 153 8.92 -3.70 18.77
CA ARG A 153 10.12 -4.56 18.70
C ARG A 153 11.19 -4.03 17.77
N LEU A 154 10.80 -3.45 16.67
CA LEU A 154 11.70 -2.85 15.69
C LEU A 154 12.38 -1.59 16.27
N GLY A 155 11.59 -0.76 16.96
CA GLY A 155 11.98 0.57 17.40
C GLY A 155 11.53 1.65 16.38
N THR A 156 10.99 2.76 16.91
CA THR A 156 10.56 3.90 16.06
C THR A 156 11.72 4.60 15.35
N PRO A 157 12.91 4.76 15.94
CA PRO A 157 14.06 5.33 15.24
C PRO A 157 14.44 4.51 14.00
N GLN A 158 14.51 3.18 14.11
CA GLN A 158 14.85 2.31 12.98
C GLN A 158 13.83 2.41 11.82
N LEU A 159 12.55 2.57 12.16
CA LEU A 159 11.53 2.82 11.13
C LEU A 159 11.78 4.18 10.45
N ILE A 160 12.04 5.24 11.21
CA ILE A 160 12.26 6.59 10.67
C ILE A 160 13.50 6.61 9.77
N ASP A 161 14.62 6.02 10.20
CA ASP A 161 15.83 5.89 9.39
C ASP A 161 15.60 5.11 8.09
N TYR A 162 14.78 4.04 8.17
CA TYR A 162 14.41 3.29 6.98
C TYR A 162 13.54 4.11 6.01
N LEU A 163 12.58 4.87 6.50
CA LEU A 163 11.74 5.74 5.68
C LEU A 163 12.55 6.85 5.01
N ASP A 164 13.51 7.44 5.72
CA ASP A 164 14.45 8.41 5.16
C ASP A 164 15.25 7.79 3.99
N THR A 165 15.76 6.57 4.17
CA THR A 165 16.42 5.82 3.09
C THR A 165 15.52 5.62 1.87
N LEU A 166 14.22 5.41 2.07
CA LEU A 166 13.23 5.32 0.98
C LEU A 166 12.94 6.69 0.33
N GLY A 167 13.37 7.79 0.94
CA GLY A 167 13.20 9.16 0.44
C GLY A 167 11.95 9.87 0.92
N PHE A 168 11.31 9.39 1.99
CA PHE A 168 10.27 10.18 2.67
C PHE A 168 10.89 11.35 3.42
N ASP A 169 10.19 12.48 3.44
CA ASP A 169 10.55 13.58 4.37
C ASP A 169 10.11 13.17 5.78
N THR A 170 11.09 12.78 6.59
CA THR A 170 10.86 12.28 7.95
C THR A 170 11.03 13.36 9.02
N SER A 171 11.30 14.62 8.62
CA SER A 171 11.63 15.72 9.54
C SER A 171 10.57 15.99 10.62
N ASP A 172 9.30 15.78 10.27
CA ASP A 172 8.14 16.03 11.14
C ASP A 172 7.50 14.73 11.68
N PHE A 173 8.15 13.57 11.51
CA PHE A 173 7.60 12.30 12.01
C PHE A 173 7.74 12.22 13.53
N ALA A 174 6.61 12.10 14.23
CA ALA A 174 6.62 11.84 15.67
C ALA A 174 7.15 10.40 15.93
N PRO A 175 8.19 10.24 16.79
CA PRO A 175 8.78 8.91 17.03
C PRO A 175 7.94 8.10 18.02
N ASP A 176 6.67 7.88 17.72
CA ASP A 176 5.73 7.14 18.55
C ASP A 176 5.18 5.88 17.83
N LEU A 177 4.55 5.00 18.60
CA LEU A 177 4.05 3.72 18.09
C LEU A 177 2.82 3.86 17.17
N SER A 178 2.17 5.03 17.14
CA SER A 178 1.04 5.27 16.24
C SER A 178 1.47 5.31 14.77
N LEU A 179 2.75 5.56 14.49
CA LEU A 179 3.33 5.43 13.14
C LEU A 179 3.05 4.06 12.51
N ALA A 180 2.96 2.99 13.31
CA ALA A 180 2.58 1.66 12.81
C ALA A 180 1.21 1.62 12.15
N LEU A 181 0.36 2.61 12.44
CA LEU A 181 -0.99 2.75 11.90
C LEU A 181 -1.10 3.83 10.82
N GLY A 182 0.00 4.50 10.46
CA GLY A 182 0.04 5.57 9.46
C GLY A 182 -0.66 6.84 9.93
N THR A 183 -0.34 7.31 11.11
CA THR A 183 -0.89 8.55 11.69
C THR A 183 -0.25 9.82 11.16
N HIS A 184 0.98 9.74 10.60
CA HIS A 184 1.60 10.87 9.96
C HIS A 184 0.85 11.25 8.67
N ALA A 185 0.58 12.55 8.48
CA ALA A 185 -0.16 13.04 7.31
C ALA A 185 0.74 13.15 6.08
N MET A 186 0.26 12.63 4.95
CA MET A 186 0.98 12.57 3.69
C MET A 186 0.04 12.86 2.52
N SER A 187 0.56 13.36 1.41
CA SER A 187 -0.24 13.52 0.21
C SER A 187 -0.43 12.18 -0.52
N PRO A 188 -1.47 12.07 -1.36
CA PRO A 188 -1.61 10.91 -2.26
C PRO A 188 -0.40 10.69 -3.18
N LEU A 189 0.29 11.76 -3.58
CA LEU A 189 1.50 11.67 -4.38
C LEU A 189 2.66 11.05 -3.58
N ASP A 190 2.88 11.45 -2.31
CA ASP A 190 3.94 10.89 -1.48
C ASP A 190 3.74 9.38 -1.28
N ILE A 191 2.50 8.95 -1.02
CA ILE A 191 2.17 7.53 -0.90
C ILE A 191 2.39 6.80 -2.22
N ALA A 192 1.97 7.36 -3.36
CA ALA A 192 2.20 6.76 -4.66
C ALA A 192 3.70 6.60 -4.95
N THR A 193 4.51 7.61 -4.63
CA THR A 193 5.99 7.58 -4.78
C THR A 193 6.60 6.47 -3.92
N GLY A 194 6.21 6.32 -2.67
CA GLY A 194 6.66 5.22 -1.83
C GLY A 194 6.25 3.84 -2.37
N TYR A 195 5.05 3.72 -2.94
CA TYR A 195 4.60 2.48 -3.56
C TYR A 195 5.30 2.18 -4.90
N ALA A 196 5.86 3.18 -5.60
CA ALA A 196 6.69 2.94 -6.77
C ALA A 196 7.92 2.09 -6.43
N ILE A 197 8.54 2.31 -5.26
CA ILE A 197 9.65 1.48 -4.77
C ILE A 197 9.23 0.01 -4.60
N LEU A 198 7.99 -0.24 -4.14
CA LEU A 198 7.47 -1.60 -4.01
C LEU A 198 7.18 -2.23 -5.38
N ALA A 199 6.70 -1.42 -6.32
CA ALA A 199 6.34 -1.85 -7.66
C ALA A 199 7.54 -2.24 -8.51
N ASN A 200 8.64 -1.51 -8.41
CA ASN A 200 9.78 -1.60 -9.33
C ASN A 200 10.97 -2.42 -8.79
N GLY A 201 10.82 -3.16 -7.69
CA GLY A 201 11.89 -4.01 -7.16
C GLY A 201 12.84 -3.32 -6.19
N GLY A 202 12.48 -2.14 -5.66
CA GLY A 202 13.22 -1.46 -4.60
C GLY A 202 13.98 -0.22 -5.04
N TYR A 203 13.73 0.30 -6.22
CA TYR A 203 14.39 1.51 -6.74
C TYR A 203 13.60 2.76 -6.42
N ARG A 204 14.29 3.86 -6.11
CA ARG A 204 13.69 5.16 -5.88
C ARG A 204 13.64 5.94 -7.19
N VAL A 205 12.44 6.32 -7.60
CA VAL A 205 12.17 7.22 -8.71
C VAL A 205 11.48 8.47 -8.19
N GLU A 206 11.70 9.62 -8.84
CA GLU A 206 11.11 10.89 -8.43
C GLU A 206 9.95 11.25 -9.39
N PRO A 207 8.78 11.64 -8.86
CA PRO A 207 7.65 11.97 -9.71
C PRO A 207 7.89 13.24 -10.52
N TYR A 208 7.61 13.21 -11.81
CA TYR A 208 7.65 14.38 -12.70
C TYR A 208 6.46 14.41 -13.64
N LEU A 209 6.06 15.62 -14.06
CA LEU A 209 4.88 15.84 -14.91
C LEU A 209 5.24 16.30 -16.32
N ILE A 210 6.32 17.09 -16.46
CA ILE A 210 6.71 17.68 -17.74
C ILE A 210 7.89 16.88 -18.27
N GLY A 211 7.66 16.10 -19.32
CA GLY A 211 8.71 15.34 -19.98
C GLY A 211 9.52 16.19 -20.95
N ARG A 212 8.86 17.09 -21.72
CA ARG A 212 9.54 17.89 -22.74
C ARG A 212 8.80 19.21 -23.00
N VAL A 213 9.55 20.28 -23.25
CA VAL A 213 9.04 21.58 -23.69
C VAL A 213 9.76 21.99 -24.95
N GLU A 214 9.01 22.37 -25.98
CA GLU A 214 9.52 22.87 -27.26
C GLU A 214 8.99 24.27 -27.55
N ASP A 215 9.76 25.06 -28.30
CA ASP A 215 9.26 26.30 -28.87
C ASP A 215 8.40 26.03 -30.16
N LEU A 216 7.87 27.10 -30.76
CA LEU A 216 7.05 27.00 -31.95
C LEU A 216 7.84 26.54 -33.18
N ASP A 217 9.14 26.62 -33.18
CA ASP A 217 10.05 26.21 -34.25
C ASP A 217 10.53 24.77 -34.07
N GLY A 218 10.12 24.09 -32.97
CA GLY A 218 10.47 22.69 -32.66
C GLY A 218 11.82 22.55 -31.95
N ASN A 219 12.42 23.65 -31.47
CA ASN A 219 13.64 23.55 -30.66
C ASN A 219 13.29 23.13 -29.25
N VAL A 220 14.02 22.15 -28.71
CA VAL A 220 13.86 21.65 -27.36
C VAL A 220 14.35 22.71 -26.37
N LEU A 221 13.46 23.22 -25.53
CA LEU A 221 13.75 24.17 -24.44
C LEU A 221 14.04 23.46 -23.12
N TYR A 222 13.42 22.31 -22.91
CA TYR A 222 13.57 21.46 -21.74
C TYR A 222 13.27 20.01 -22.11
N GLU A 223 14.04 19.10 -21.57
CA GLU A 223 13.78 17.65 -21.60
C GLU A 223 14.10 17.10 -20.21
N ALA A 224 13.19 16.29 -19.69
CA ALA A 224 13.39 15.65 -18.39
C ALA A 224 14.44 14.54 -18.53
N GLU A 225 15.30 14.45 -17.53
CA GLU A 225 16.30 13.38 -17.40
C GLU A 225 16.06 12.61 -16.10
N PRO A 226 14.94 11.86 -15.98
CA PRO A 226 14.60 11.16 -14.77
C PRO A 226 15.60 10.02 -14.49
N ALA A 227 15.87 9.76 -13.21
CA ALA A 227 16.53 8.54 -12.81
C ALA A 227 15.62 7.35 -13.13
N THR A 228 16.12 6.40 -13.93
CA THR A 228 15.32 5.31 -14.48
C THR A 228 15.79 3.96 -13.92
N VAL A 229 14.84 3.07 -13.65
CA VAL A 229 15.13 1.72 -13.16
C VAL A 229 15.95 0.94 -14.19
N CYS A 230 17.08 0.44 -13.75
CA CYS A 230 17.96 -0.39 -14.58
C CYS A 230 18.37 -1.65 -13.82
N TYR A 231 17.72 -2.76 -14.08
CA TYR A 231 17.98 -4.04 -13.39
C TYR A 231 19.37 -4.63 -13.69
N ARG A 232 19.99 -4.28 -14.83
CA ARG A 232 21.29 -4.81 -15.26
C ARG A 232 22.48 -3.89 -14.97
N CYS A 233 22.21 -2.61 -14.64
CA CYS A 233 23.30 -1.66 -14.37
C CYS A 233 24.11 -2.03 -13.11
N GLU A 234 23.52 -2.76 -12.17
CA GLU A 234 24.19 -3.22 -10.94
C GLU A 234 25.13 -4.39 -11.19
N GLU A 235 24.95 -5.16 -12.26
CA GLU A 235 25.79 -6.33 -12.60
C GLU A 235 27.03 -5.97 -13.41
N GLY A 236 27.24 -4.70 -13.77
CA GLY A 236 28.40 -4.24 -14.54
C GLY A 236 28.43 -4.79 -15.98
N GLN A 237 27.29 -5.20 -16.50
CA GLN A 237 27.17 -5.64 -17.90
C GLN A 237 26.74 -4.46 -18.76
N ASP A 238 27.65 -4.02 -19.63
CA ASP A 238 27.40 -3.01 -20.64
C ASP A 238 26.27 -3.45 -21.59
N THR A 239 25.30 -2.55 -21.76
CA THR A 239 24.31 -2.46 -22.85
C THR A 239 23.88 -3.78 -23.49
N ALA A 240 22.82 -4.39 -22.95
CA ALA A 240 22.10 -5.44 -23.65
C ALA A 240 21.46 -4.90 -24.94
N THR A 241 21.47 -5.67 -26.00
CA THR A 241 20.68 -5.37 -27.20
C THR A 241 19.19 -5.58 -26.92
N GLU A 242 18.30 -4.89 -27.66
CA GLU A 242 16.82 -5.04 -27.49
C GLU A 242 16.34 -6.50 -27.54
N GLU A 243 17.08 -7.37 -28.23
CA GLU A 243 16.76 -8.81 -28.34
C GLU A 243 17.02 -9.61 -27.05
N GLU A 244 17.80 -9.06 -26.11
CA GLU A 244 18.19 -9.72 -24.86
C GLU A 244 17.37 -9.27 -23.64
N LEU A 245 16.54 -8.21 -23.79
CA LEU A 245 15.68 -7.73 -22.72
C LEU A 245 14.48 -8.66 -22.51
N SER A 246 14.19 -8.99 -21.26
CA SER A 246 12.94 -9.64 -20.93
C SER A 246 11.76 -8.68 -21.14
N MET A 247 10.56 -9.20 -21.38
CA MET A 247 9.36 -8.38 -21.50
C MET A 247 9.10 -7.53 -20.24
N ALA A 248 9.54 -8.00 -19.06
CA ALA A 248 9.45 -7.26 -17.81
C ALA A 248 10.36 -6.03 -17.81
N GLU A 249 11.54 -6.14 -18.35
CA GLU A 249 12.52 -5.03 -18.46
C GLU A 249 12.08 -4.00 -19.50
N ILE A 250 11.47 -4.46 -20.60
CA ILE A 250 10.90 -3.57 -21.63
C ILE A 250 9.71 -2.79 -21.05
N LEU A 251 8.81 -3.46 -20.32
CA LEU A 251 7.64 -2.83 -19.69
C LEU A 251 8.01 -1.91 -18.51
N ALA A 252 9.13 -2.20 -17.83
CA ALA A 252 9.67 -1.34 -16.79
C ALA A 252 10.50 -0.16 -17.33
N GLY A 253 10.49 0.08 -18.67
CA GLY A 253 11.27 1.15 -19.26
C GLY A 253 12.77 0.96 -19.08
N ALA A 254 13.28 -0.29 -19.05
CA ALA A 254 14.71 -0.58 -18.90
C ALA A 254 15.48 0.21 -19.95
N GLY A 255 15.97 1.37 -19.53
CA GLY A 255 16.48 2.39 -20.41
C GLY A 255 17.70 1.93 -21.19
N ILE A 256 17.49 1.78 -22.46
CA ILE A 256 18.54 1.83 -23.43
C ILE A 256 18.78 3.33 -23.64
N GLY A 257 19.63 3.97 -22.85
CA GLY A 257 19.89 5.39 -23.00
C GLY A 257 20.78 5.98 -21.91
N ASP A 258 21.25 7.19 -22.14
CA ASP A 258 22.15 7.98 -21.28
C ASP A 258 21.48 8.48 -19.97
N LEU A 259 20.29 7.97 -19.60
CA LEU A 259 19.58 8.42 -18.39
C LEU A 259 20.26 7.86 -17.12
N PRO A 260 20.30 8.65 -16.05
CA PRO A 260 20.92 8.21 -14.80
C PRO A 260 20.16 7.03 -14.20
N PRO A 261 20.84 5.97 -13.71
CA PRO A 261 20.17 4.85 -13.07
C PRO A 261 19.55 5.27 -11.74
N ALA A 262 18.32 4.83 -11.48
CA ALA A 262 17.66 5.02 -10.21
C ALA A 262 18.38 4.25 -9.10
N PRO A 263 18.60 4.84 -7.91
CA PRO A 263 19.25 4.15 -6.81
C PRO A 263 18.34 3.06 -6.23
N ARG A 264 18.89 1.87 -5.95
CA ARG A 264 18.20 0.84 -5.19
C ARG A 264 18.23 1.22 -3.70
N VAL A 265 17.07 1.44 -3.11
CA VAL A 265 16.90 1.87 -1.71
C VAL A 265 16.24 0.81 -0.82
N MET A 266 15.78 -0.30 -1.41
CA MET A 266 15.25 -1.45 -0.70
C MET A 266 15.94 -2.72 -1.23
N ASP A 267 16.38 -3.62 -0.34
CA ASP A 267 16.92 -4.93 -0.72
C ASP A 267 15.89 -5.68 -1.59
N GLU A 268 16.35 -6.20 -2.73
CA GLU A 268 15.49 -6.91 -3.69
C GLU A 268 14.76 -8.10 -3.08
N ARG A 269 15.40 -8.82 -2.18
CA ARG A 269 14.83 -9.99 -1.49
C ARG A 269 13.75 -9.57 -0.50
N VAL A 270 13.94 -8.42 0.19
CA VAL A 270 12.93 -7.82 1.06
C VAL A 270 11.74 -7.36 0.23
N ASN A 271 11.99 -6.68 -0.89
CA ASN A 271 10.96 -6.23 -1.82
C ASN A 271 10.13 -7.41 -2.35
N PHE A 272 10.76 -8.49 -2.81
CA PHE A 272 10.09 -9.68 -3.32
C PHE A 272 9.18 -10.34 -2.27
N ILE A 273 9.69 -10.52 -1.03
CA ILE A 273 8.91 -11.12 0.05
C ILE A 273 7.72 -10.21 0.40
N LEU A 274 7.92 -8.90 0.50
CA LEU A 274 6.87 -7.93 0.80
C LEU A 274 5.81 -7.88 -0.32
N ASP A 275 6.21 -7.87 -1.60
CA ASP A 275 5.32 -7.96 -2.76
C ASP A 275 4.44 -9.20 -2.67
N SER A 276 5.02 -10.37 -2.35
CA SER A 276 4.28 -11.61 -2.17
C SER A 276 3.23 -11.52 -1.04
N MET A 277 3.53 -10.77 0.03
CA MET A 277 2.59 -10.52 1.13
C MET A 277 1.48 -9.56 0.71
N LEU A 278 1.78 -8.56 -0.12
CA LEU A 278 0.81 -7.58 -0.64
C LEU A 278 -0.12 -8.19 -1.71
N LYS A 279 0.35 -9.17 -2.49
CA LYS A 279 -0.51 -10.00 -3.35
C LYS A 279 -1.55 -10.77 -2.54
N ASP A 280 -1.20 -11.23 -1.33
CA ASP A 280 -2.14 -11.88 -0.42
C ASP A 280 -3.25 -10.94 0.07
N VAL A 281 -3.01 -9.64 0.17
CA VAL A 281 -4.05 -8.65 0.49
C VAL A 281 -5.15 -8.65 -0.57
N ILE A 282 -4.80 -8.86 -1.85
CA ILE A 282 -5.74 -8.94 -2.97
C ILE A 282 -6.38 -10.32 -3.04
N THR A 283 -5.60 -11.41 -2.92
CA THR A 283 -6.12 -12.77 -3.12
C THR A 283 -7.02 -13.25 -1.99
N ARG A 284 -6.71 -12.91 -0.75
CA ARG A 284 -7.38 -13.42 0.46
C ARG A 284 -7.50 -12.41 1.62
N GLY A 285 -7.13 -11.15 1.36
CA GLY A 285 -7.09 -10.08 2.36
C GLY A 285 -8.24 -9.10 2.31
N THR A 286 -7.93 -7.83 2.58
CA THR A 286 -8.89 -6.73 2.67
C THR A 286 -9.28 -6.16 1.29
N ALA A 287 -8.55 -6.52 0.23
CA ALA A 287 -8.75 -6.00 -1.13
C ALA A 287 -9.24 -7.08 -2.13
N THR A 288 -9.92 -8.12 -1.67
CA THR A 288 -10.38 -9.24 -2.53
C THR A 288 -11.27 -8.81 -3.70
N ARG A 289 -11.87 -7.63 -3.65
CA ARG A 289 -12.63 -7.05 -4.76
C ARG A 289 -11.76 -6.80 -6.01
N ALA A 290 -10.45 -6.51 -5.85
CA ALA A 290 -9.52 -6.32 -6.97
C ALA A 290 -9.29 -7.59 -7.80
N ARG A 291 -9.67 -8.78 -7.31
CA ARG A 291 -9.66 -10.03 -8.08
C ARG A 291 -10.51 -9.98 -9.35
N THR A 292 -11.44 -9.02 -9.45
CA THR A 292 -12.22 -8.78 -10.67
C THR A 292 -11.38 -8.27 -11.86
N LEU A 293 -10.12 -7.92 -11.65
CA LEU A 293 -9.17 -7.63 -12.71
C LEU A 293 -8.55 -8.87 -13.32
N GLU A 294 -8.73 -10.05 -12.67
CA GLU A 294 -8.24 -11.36 -13.13
C GLU A 294 -6.73 -11.38 -13.43
N ARG A 295 -5.92 -10.67 -12.61
CA ARG A 295 -4.47 -10.54 -12.75
C ARG A 295 -3.74 -11.05 -11.50
N GLY A 296 -2.64 -11.79 -11.72
CA GLY A 296 -1.75 -12.31 -10.67
C GLY A 296 -0.58 -11.39 -10.33
N ASP A 297 -0.30 -10.38 -11.16
CA ASP A 297 0.81 -9.46 -11.03
C ASP A 297 0.47 -8.17 -10.27
N ILE A 298 -0.74 -8.05 -9.74
CA ILE A 298 -1.17 -6.89 -8.95
C ILE A 298 -1.01 -7.10 -7.44
N ALA A 299 -0.57 -6.08 -6.76
CA ALA A 299 -0.40 -6.04 -5.31
C ALA A 299 -0.90 -4.71 -4.74
N GLY A 300 -1.18 -4.65 -3.44
CA GLY A 300 -1.63 -3.38 -2.85
C GLY A 300 -2.13 -3.50 -1.43
N LYS A 301 -2.54 -2.36 -0.87
CA LYS A 301 -3.00 -2.26 0.51
C LYS A 301 -4.13 -1.26 0.66
N THR A 302 -5.16 -1.64 1.40
CA THR A 302 -6.22 -0.73 1.86
C THR A 302 -5.74 0.11 3.03
N GLY A 303 -6.11 1.38 3.06
CA GLY A 303 -5.95 2.28 4.19
C GLY A 303 -7.31 2.79 4.68
N THR A 304 -7.46 2.92 5.98
CA THR A 304 -8.61 3.54 6.61
C THR A 304 -8.12 4.13 7.93
N THR A 305 -8.48 5.36 8.21
CA THR A 305 -8.20 6.02 9.48
C THR A 305 -9.25 5.68 10.52
N ASN A 306 -8.92 5.85 11.80
CA ASN A 306 -9.89 5.70 12.88
C ASN A 306 -11.09 6.64 12.67
N GLY A 307 -12.30 6.12 12.86
CA GLY A 307 -13.53 6.88 12.62
C GLY A 307 -13.86 7.14 11.16
N PRO A 308 -13.50 6.30 10.21
CA PRO A 308 -13.26 6.36 8.76
C PRO A 308 -13.36 7.79 8.18
N MET A 309 -12.39 8.64 8.54
CA MET A 309 -12.24 10.00 7.99
C MET A 309 -11.68 9.95 6.58
N ASP A 310 -10.70 9.06 6.37
CA ASP A 310 -9.99 8.87 5.11
C ASP A 310 -10.06 7.40 4.69
N ALA A 311 -10.36 7.18 3.43
CA ALA A 311 -10.33 5.89 2.77
C ALA A 311 -9.27 5.89 1.68
N TRP A 312 -8.34 4.92 1.74
CA TRP A 312 -7.22 4.80 0.83
C TRP A 312 -7.16 3.44 0.19
N PHE A 313 -6.69 3.41 -1.03
CA PHE A 313 -6.14 2.21 -1.64
C PHE A 313 -4.92 2.58 -2.46
N SER A 314 -3.80 1.97 -2.15
CA SER A 314 -2.57 2.07 -2.93
C SER A 314 -2.19 0.69 -3.42
N GLY A 315 -1.96 0.58 -4.72
CA GLY A 315 -1.64 -0.70 -5.35
C GLY A 315 -0.97 -0.49 -6.70
N TYR A 316 -0.45 -1.57 -7.24
CA TYR A 316 0.41 -1.55 -8.41
C TYR A 316 0.40 -2.88 -9.16
N ASN A 317 0.88 -2.83 -10.40
CA ASN A 317 1.60 -3.91 -11.07
C ASN A 317 3.06 -3.48 -11.27
N PRO A 318 3.97 -4.31 -11.79
CA PRO A 318 5.38 -3.93 -11.94
C PRO A 318 5.65 -2.64 -12.71
N GLY A 319 4.75 -2.23 -13.63
CA GLY A 319 4.94 -1.03 -14.47
C GLY A 319 4.16 0.20 -13.99
N ILE A 320 3.04 0.04 -13.29
CA ILE A 320 2.13 1.15 -12.94
C ILE A 320 1.77 1.11 -11.47
N VAL A 321 1.95 2.24 -10.80
CA VAL A 321 1.51 2.46 -9.42
C VAL A 321 0.32 3.40 -9.40
N THR A 322 -0.67 3.11 -8.59
CA THR A 322 -1.83 3.99 -8.44
C THR A 322 -2.28 4.08 -6.99
N THR A 323 -2.46 5.30 -6.50
CA THR A 323 -3.04 5.60 -5.20
C THR A 323 -4.35 6.34 -5.37
N ALA A 324 -5.41 5.84 -4.75
CA ALA A 324 -6.72 6.49 -4.66
C ALA A 324 -7.05 6.85 -3.22
N TRP A 325 -7.56 8.05 -3.02
CA TRP A 325 -8.03 8.58 -1.74
C TRP A 325 -9.45 9.11 -1.86
N VAL A 326 -10.24 8.93 -0.79
CA VAL A 326 -11.57 9.52 -0.61
C VAL A 326 -11.70 10.06 0.80
N GLY A 327 -12.20 11.30 0.94
CA GLY A 327 -12.39 11.96 2.23
C GLY A 327 -13.20 13.25 2.11
N PHE A 328 -13.52 13.87 3.25
CA PHE A 328 -14.06 15.22 3.30
C PHE A 328 -12.94 16.22 3.59
N ASP A 329 -12.99 17.40 3.00
CA ASP A 329 -11.99 18.44 3.25
C ASP A 329 -11.98 18.90 4.73
N ASN A 330 -13.13 18.88 5.39
CA ASN A 330 -13.31 19.31 6.77
C ASN A 330 -13.07 18.21 7.82
N TYR A 331 -12.36 17.12 7.47
CA TYR A 331 -12.00 16.02 8.35
C TYR A 331 -13.17 15.48 9.20
N THR A 332 -14.22 15.07 8.52
CA THR A 332 -15.39 14.43 9.11
C THR A 332 -15.53 12.99 8.62
N PRO A 333 -16.17 12.10 9.38
CA PRO A 333 -16.32 10.69 8.97
C PRO A 333 -17.08 10.56 7.66
N LEU A 334 -16.53 9.77 6.73
CA LEU A 334 -17.18 9.41 5.46
C LEU A 334 -18.50 8.66 5.70
N GLY A 335 -18.53 7.90 6.79
CA GLY A 335 -19.71 7.22 7.22
C GLY A 335 -19.53 5.75 7.51
N ARG A 336 -20.61 5.14 7.97
CA ARG A 336 -20.61 3.73 8.36
C ARG A 336 -20.33 2.86 7.14
N ARG A 337 -19.27 2.03 7.20
CA ARG A 337 -18.79 1.12 6.15
C ARG A 337 -18.13 1.78 4.94
N GLU A 338 -17.72 3.04 5.05
CA GLU A 338 -16.91 3.72 4.02
C GLU A 338 -15.41 3.55 4.36
N PHE A 339 -14.88 2.40 4.01
CA PHE A 339 -13.48 2.02 4.22
C PHE A 339 -12.68 2.09 2.93
N GLY A 340 -11.38 1.96 3.00
CA GLY A 340 -10.51 1.88 1.81
C GLY A 340 -10.95 0.82 0.81
N GLY A 341 -11.39 -0.36 1.28
CA GLY A 341 -11.89 -1.44 0.42
C GLY A 341 -13.26 -1.18 -0.23
N THR A 342 -14.05 -0.21 0.27
CA THR A 342 -15.40 0.10 -0.25
C THR A 342 -15.49 1.44 -0.97
N ALA A 343 -14.69 2.43 -0.57
CA ALA A 343 -14.70 3.77 -1.16
C ALA A 343 -13.55 4.01 -2.16
N ALA A 344 -12.30 3.73 -1.78
CA ALA A 344 -11.14 4.02 -2.63
C ALA A 344 -10.79 2.87 -3.61
N LEU A 345 -10.86 1.61 -3.16
CA LEU A 345 -10.55 0.45 -3.99
C LEU A 345 -11.35 0.37 -5.30
N PRO A 346 -12.66 0.70 -5.35
CA PRO A 346 -13.39 0.72 -6.62
C PRO A 346 -12.83 1.69 -7.64
N ILE A 347 -12.40 2.88 -7.20
CA ILE A 347 -11.78 3.90 -8.07
C ILE A 347 -10.48 3.35 -8.65
N TRP A 348 -9.67 2.74 -7.82
CA TRP A 348 -8.42 2.08 -8.24
C TRP A 348 -8.68 0.94 -9.23
N ILE A 349 -9.68 0.08 -8.98
CA ILE A 349 -10.03 -1.03 -9.88
C ILE A 349 -10.45 -0.52 -11.25
N ASP A 350 -11.30 0.51 -11.29
CA ASP A 350 -11.80 1.05 -12.55
C ASP A 350 -10.66 1.70 -13.35
N PHE A 351 -9.77 2.45 -12.69
CA PHE A 351 -8.57 3.01 -13.34
C PHE A 351 -7.64 1.92 -13.86
N MET A 352 -7.27 0.94 -13.02
CA MET A 352 -6.32 -0.11 -13.40
C MET A 352 -6.88 -1.04 -14.49
N ARG A 353 -8.19 -1.22 -14.55
CA ARG A 353 -8.82 -1.99 -15.65
C ARG A 353 -8.51 -1.39 -17.01
N GLU A 354 -8.61 -0.07 -17.12
CA GLU A 354 -8.29 0.64 -18.36
C GLU A 354 -6.78 0.74 -18.59
N ALA A 355 -6.02 1.08 -17.55
CA ALA A 355 -4.58 1.26 -17.65
C ALA A 355 -3.83 -0.04 -17.99
N LEU A 356 -4.35 -1.19 -17.59
CA LEU A 356 -3.76 -2.50 -17.86
C LEU A 356 -4.43 -3.23 -19.05
N ALA A 357 -5.35 -2.59 -19.76
CA ALA A 357 -5.98 -3.18 -20.93
C ALA A 357 -4.93 -3.48 -22.01
N GLY A 358 -4.79 -4.76 -22.37
CA GLY A 358 -3.79 -5.19 -23.36
C GLY A 358 -2.33 -5.26 -22.86
N VAL A 359 -2.08 -4.90 -21.60
CA VAL A 359 -0.76 -5.05 -20.98
C VAL A 359 -0.59 -6.50 -20.50
N PRO A 360 0.46 -7.23 -20.94
CA PRO A 360 0.74 -8.58 -20.47
C PRO A 360 0.96 -8.63 -18.96
N GLU A 361 0.64 -9.77 -18.32
CA GLU A 361 1.03 -10.00 -16.93
C GLU A 361 2.54 -10.25 -16.84
N VAL A 362 3.14 -9.69 -15.78
CA VAL A 362 4.57 -9.82 -15.52
C VAL A 362 4.78 -10.56 -14.21
N GLU A 363 5.36 -11.76 -14.28
CA GLU A 363 5.78 -12.49 -13.11
C GLU A 363 7.21 -12.07 -12.73
N ARG A 364 7.39 -11.65 -11.47
CA ARG A 364 8.73 -11.31 -10.97
C ARG A 364 9.53 -12.59 -10.73
N PRO A 365 10.77 -12.65 -11.24
CA PRO A 365 11.65 -13.78 -10.97
C PRO A 365 11.98 -13.85 -9.47
N LEU A 366 12.25 -15.05 -8.99
CA LEU A 366 12.72 -15.28 -7.63
C LEU A 366 14.17 -14.74 -7.50
N PRO A 367 14.45 -13.76 -6.64
CA PRO A 367 15.79 -13.21 -6.48
C PRO A 367 16.75 -14.24 -5.90
N ALA A 368 18.05 -14.12 -6.24
CA ALA A 368 19.09 -14.90 -5.60
C ALA A 368 19.08 -14.68 -4.08
N GLY A 369 19.27 -15.75 -3.30
CA GLY A 369 19.23 -15.70 -1.83
C GLY A 369 17.82 -15.60 -1.23
N VAL A 370 16.77 -15.78 -2.05
CA VAL A 370 15.39 -16.06 -1.55
C VAL A 370 15.09 -17.53 -1.78
N VAL A 371 14.62 -18.18 -0.75
CA VAL A 371 14.22 -19.60 -0.78
C VAL A 371 12.76 -19.77 -0.38
N ASN A 372 12.11 -20.78 -0.93
CA ASN A 372 10.74 -21.13 -0.61
C ASN A 372 10.71 -22.46 0.12
N VAL A 373 10.36 -22.47 1.41
CA VAL A 373 10.42 -23.64 2.26
C VAL A 373 9.08 -23.95 2.91
N ARG A 374 8.86 -25.21 3.26
CA ARG A 374 7.66 -25.63 3.98
C ARG A 374 7.78 -25.33 5.45
N ILE A 375 6.78 -24.64 5.99
CA ILE A 375 6.69 -24.30 7.41
C ILE A 375 5.38 -24.81 8.01
N ASP A 376 5.40 -24.98 9.32
CA ASP A 376 4.23 -25.14 10.15
C ASP A 376 3.49 -23.81 10.26
N PRO A 377 2.19 -23.71 9.91
CA PRO A 377 1.46 -22.44 9.85
C PRO A 377 1.25 -21.80 11.24
N ASP A 378 1.27 -22.59 12.33
CA ASP A 378 1.00 -22.10 13.68
C ASP A 378 2.26 -21.63 14.39
N SER A 379 3.38 -22.34 14.22
CA SER A 379 4.65 -22.00 14.86
C SER A 379 5.58 -21.15 13.99
N GLY A 380 5.37 -21.11 12.67
CA GLY A 380 6.29 -20.48 11.71
C GLY A 380 7.64 -21.20 11.55
N GLN A 381 7.83 -22.36 12.19
CA GLN A 381 9.04 -23.19 12.12
C GLN A 381 9.02 -24.11 10.90
N LEU A 382 10.16 -24.71 10.56
CA LEU A 382 10.21 -25.69 9.48
C LEU A 382 9.23 -26.85 9.75
N ALA A 383 8.45 -27.21 8.73
CA ALA A 383 7.55 -28.35 8.80
C ALA A 383 8.34 -29.66 8.85
N TYR A 384 7.84 -30.63 9.60
CA TYR A 384 8.39 -31.98 9.56
C TYR A 384 8.01 -32.72 8.28
N SER A 385 8.74 -33.78 7.97
CA SER A 385 8.46 -34.58 6.76
C SER A 385 7.06 -35.20 6.82
N GLY A 386 6.22 -34.90 5.79
CA GLY A 386 4.87 -35.40 5.73
C GLY A 386 3.81 -34.63 6.51
N GLN A 387 4.15 -33.46 7.09
CA GLN A 387 3.16 -32.60 7.77
C GLN A 387 2.05 -32.18 6.77
N PRO A 388 0.77 -32.53 7.00
CA PRO A 388 -0.29 -32.35 5.99
C PRO A 388 -0.75 -30.91 5.82
N ASP A 389 -0.68 -30.11 6.87
CA ASP A 389 -1.11 -28.70 6.94
C ASP A 389 0.02 -27.70 6.68
N ALA A 390 1.24 -28.19 6.39
CA ALA A 390 2.39 -27.35 6.10
C ALA A 390 2.14 -26.48 4.86
N ILE A 391 2.57 -25.22 4.95
CA ILE A 391 2.47 -24.24 3.90
C ILE A 391 3.84 -23.84 3.39
N PHE A 392 3.90 -23.29 2.18
CA PHE A 392 5.11 -22.68 1.67
C PHE A 392 5.22 -21.22 2.08
N GLU A 393 6.46 -20.81 2.45
CA GLU A 393 6.79 -19.44 2.80
C GLU A 393 8.14 -19.04 2.23
N TYR A 394 8.27 -17.74 1.83
CA TYR A 394 9.52 -17.17 1.33
C TYR A 394 10.37 -16.62 2.46
N PHE A 395 11.67 -16.92 2.39
CA PHE A 395 12.69 -16.42 3.32
C PHE A 395 13.88 -15.91 2.56
N ARG A 396 14.58 -14.93 3.10
CA ARG A 396 16.01 -14.77 2.81
C ARG A 396 16.73 -15.97 3.40
N GLU A 397 17.65 -16.57 2.67
CA GLU A 397 18.28 -17.85 3.04
C GLU A 397 18.92 -17.84 4.43
N GLU A 398 19.50 -16.68 4.85
CA GLU A 398 20.10 -16.47 6.15
C GLU A 398 19.10 -16.43 7.33
N TYR A 399 17.79 -16.29 7.04
CA TYR A 399 16.72 -16.24 8.05
C TYR A 399 15.74 -17.42 7.96
N VAL A 400 16.11 -18.49 7.26
CA VAL A 400 15.32 -19.72 7.27
C VAL A 400 15.29 -20.29 8.69
N PRO A 401 14.11 -20.62 9.26
CA PRO A 401 14.03 -21.24 10.57
C PRO A 401 14.86 -22.52 10.63
N GLN A 402 15.61 -22.70 11.72
CA GLN A 402 16.36 -23.96 11.89
C GLN A 402 15.37 -25.10 12.17
N ALA A 403 15.72 -26.30 11.69
CA ALA A 403 14.97 -27.50 12.08
C ALA A 403 15.02 -27.64 13.59
N SER A 404 13.86 -27.61 14.25
CA SER A 404 13.81 -27.93 15.65
C SER A 404 14.25 -29.40 15.79
N ASP A 405 15.33 -29.66 16.52
CA ASP A 405 15.65 -30.99 17.03
C ASP A 405 14.48 -31.43 17.93
N ARG A 406 13.47 -32.03 17.32
CA ARG A 406 12.36 -32.67 18.05
C ARG A 406 12.78 -34.07 18.54
N GLY A 407 13.68 -34.10 19.50
CA GLY A 407 13.66 -35.09 20.55
C GLY A 407 12.98 -34.43 21.74
N ASP A 408 11.77 -34.82 22.09
CA ASP A 408 11.00 -34.38 23.25
C ASP A 408 10.16 -33.09 23.11
N GLY A 409 9.07 -33.17 22.43
CA GLY A 409 7.73 -32.59 22.64
C GLY A 409 7.49 -31.22 23.29
N LEU A 410 8.50 -30.37 23.48
CA LEU A 410 8.35 -29.01 24.03
C LEU A 410 8.74 -27.97 22.99
N PRO A 411 7.96 -26.90 22.82
CA PRO A 411 8.34 -25.79 21.95
C PRO A 411 9.68 -25.21 22.45
N VAL A 412 10.67 -25.10 21.54
CA VAL A 412 11.88 -24.32 21.80
C VAL A 412 11.41 -22.89 22.07
N ARG A 413 11.54 -22.42 23.28
CA ARG A 413 11.29 -21.04 23.67
C ARG A 413 12.33 -20.17 22.98
N ASP A 414 11.85 -19.23 22.19
CA ASP A 414 12.68 -18.15 21.66
C ASP A 414 13.21 -17.34 22.86
N PRO A 415 14.53 -17.23 23.05
CA PRO A 415 15.09 -16.45 24.18
C PRO A 415 14.60 -14.99 24.20
N ALA A 416 14.20 -14.41 23.04
CA ALA A 416 13.57 -13.11 22.97
C ALA A 416 12.14 -13.07 23.55
N ILE A 417 11.49 -14.23 23.76
CA ILE A 417 10.16 -14.33 24.38
C ILE A 417 10.28 -14.45 25.92
N ASP A 418 11.34 -15.05 26.43
CA ASP A 418 11.53 -15.23 27.89
C ASP A 418 11.83 -13.92 28.63
N ASP A 419 12.49 -12.95 27.99
CA ASP A 419 12.71 -11.61 28.56
C ASP A 419 11.44 -10.77 28.68
N LEU A 420 10.40 -11.08 27.89
CA LEU A 420 9.14 -10.34 27.89
C LEU A 420 8.08 -10.93 28.83
N VAL A 421 8.25 -12.18 29.29
CA VAL A 421 7.34 -12.79 30.27
C VAL A 421 7.74 -12.40 31.69
N GLY A 422 9.04 -12.05 31.93
CA GLY A 422 9.54 -11.58 33.19
C GLY A 422 9.03 -10.19 33.61
N ASP A 423 8.66 -9.34 32.66
CA ASP A 423 8.19 -7.96 32.93
C ASP A 423 6.66 -7.83 33.01
N LEU A 424 5.91 -8.93 32.94
CA LEU A 424 4.44 -8.94 32.97
C LEU A 424 3.82 -9.56 34.24
N PHE A 425 4.67 -9.94 35.28
CA PHE A 425 4.19 -10.39 36.57
C PHE A 425 4.94 -9.70 37.71
#